data_3ef3e1bb9c4f4d23e7366fe4127d31f3
#
_entry.id   3ef3e1bb9c4f4d23e7366fe4127d31f3
#
_cell.length_a   1.000
_cell.length_b   1.000
_cell.length_c   1.000
_cell.angle_alpha   90.00
_cell.angle_beta   90.00
_cell.angle_gamma   90.00
#
_symmetry.space_group_name_H-M   'P 1'
#
loop_
_entity.id
_entity.type
_entity.pdbx_description
1 polymer ?
#
loop_
_entity_poly.entity_id
_entity_poly.type
_entity_poly.pdbx_seq_one_letter_code
_entity_poly.pdbx_strand_id
1 'polypeptide(L)'
;MIIAVHSYKGGTGKTLISLNLAALFAKMGKRVCLIDLDLRAPSLCTTFGKRNRFWVNDYLSKACTIENVLTDCSSNIALKGKLCVGLANPSIEAIREMTAKDRKWEMEALGRLVSLRRVLMEDLHFDYVFFDTSPGLQYSSINAVITADLALVVTTTDEAESEGTRLMIRDLYDLFAKKTAIIINKIDSECLSAMSRRDGLIKIGSRQWPIVGALPCFCDILEDEGRCIYTVEKPNHPFSLMLQEMAKKLEKLQPATSHGLCQIS
;
A
#
# COMPACT_ATOMS: atom_id res chain seq x y z
N MET A 1 -9.27 5.06 6.53
CA MET A 1 -9.29 3.84 5.68
C MET A 1 -7.90 3.24 5.58
N ILE A 2 -7.75 1.94 5.78
CA ILE A 2 -6.48 1.20 5.64
C ILE A 2 -6.45 0.50 4.28
N ILE A 3 -5.40 0.72 3.50
CA ILE A 3 -5.18 0.16 2.17
C ILE A 3 -3.90 -0.67 2.19
N ALA A 4 -4.01 -1.98 1.92
CA ALA A 4 -2.85 -2.83 1.69
C ALA A 4 -2.52 -2.84 0.20
N VAL A 5 -1.34 -2.37 -0.16
CA VAL A 5 -0.84 -2.41 -1.55
C VAL A 5 -0.08 -3.71 -1.75
N HIS A 6 -0.61 -4.59 -2.58
CA HIS A 6 -0.11 -5.95 -2.70
C HIS A 6 0.05 -6.39 -4.17
N SER A 7 0.86 -7.42 -4.42
CA SER A 7 1.02 -8.05 -5.74
C SER A 7 1.41 -9.52 -5.61
N TYR A 8 1.17 -10.28 -6.67
CA TYR A 8 1.59 -11.68 -6.72
C TYR A 8 3.10 -11.84 -6.87
N LYS A 9 3.75 -11.08 -7.76
CA LYS A 9 5.22 -11.10 -7.95
C LYS A 9 5.89 -9.82 -7.46
N GLY A 10 7.21 -9.89 -7.28
CA GLY A 10 8.07 -8.73 -7.07
C GLY A 10 8.25 -7.89 -8.33
N GLY A 11 8.67 -6.62 -8.16
CA GLY A 11 8.97 -5.73 -9.28
C GLY A 11 7.75 -5.12 -10.00
N THR A 12 6.53 -5.31 -9.50
CA THR A 12 5.30 -4.72 -10.09
C THR A 12 5.16 -3.22 -9.84
N GLY A 13 5.97 -2.62 -8.95
CA GLY A 13 5.92 -1.19 -8.60
C GLY A 13 5.07 -0.85 -7.38
N LYS A 14 4.75 -1.82 -6.50
CA LYS A 14 3.98 -1.59 -5.26
C LYS A 14 4.49 -0.41 -4.45
N THR A 15 5.77 -0.45 -4.05
CA THR A 15 6.38 0.57 -3.20
C THR A 15 6.34 1.97 -3.84
N LEU A 16 6.60 2.06 -5.15
CA LEU A 16 6.48 3.32 -5.88
C LEU A 16 5.05 3.87 -5.83
N ILE A 17 4.06 3.01 -6.03
CA ILE A 17 2.64 3.38 -6.03
C ILE A 17 2.18 3.72 -4.62
N SER A 18 2.50 2.91 -3.60
CA SER A 18 2.10 3.15 -2.21
C SER A 18 2.68 4.46 -1.68
N LEU A 19 3.97 4.72 -1.94
CA LEU A 19 4.66 5.97 -1.57
C LEU A 19 4.00 7.19 -2.22
N ASN A 20 3.81 7.13 -3.53
CA ASN A 20 3.27 8.28 -4.28
C ASN A 20 1.79 8.53 -3.99
N LEU A 21 0.97 7.50 -3.76
CA LEU A 21 -0.41 7.67 -3.30
C LEU A 21 -0.45 8.26 -1.88
N ALA A 22 0.34 7.74 -0.94
CA ALA A 22 0.40 8.27 0.41
C ALA A 22 0.78 9.76 0.44
N ALA A 23 1.83 10.13 -0.30
CA ALA A 23 2.26 11.53 -0.42
C ALA A 23 1.19 12.41 -1.11
N LEU A 24 0.52 11.88 -2.13
CA LEU A 24 -0.55 12.58 -2.83
C LEU A 24 -1.74 12.87 -1.92
N PHE A 25 -2.21 11.90 -1.16
CA PHE A 25 -3.29 12.11 -0.19
C PHE A 25 -2.89 13.14 0.89
N ALA A 26 -1.65 13.10 1.35
CA ALA A 26 -1.15 14.12 2.27
C ALA A 26 -1.08 15.51 1.62
N LYS A 27 -0.68 15.61 0.34
CA LYS A 27 -0.73 16.85 -0.44
C LYS A 27 -2.16 17.39 -0.59
N MET A 28 -3.16 16.50 -0.66
CA MET A 28 -4.59 16.85 -0.68
C MET A 28 -5.12 17.29 0.71
N GLY A 29 -4.29 17.36 1.73
CA GLY A 29 -4.65 17.82 3.08
C GLY A 29 -5.07 16.72 4.04
N LYS A 30 -4.91 15.44 3.69
CA LYS A 30 -5.24 14.30 4.55
C LYS A 30 -4.13 14.00 5.56
N ARG A 31 -4.49 13.39 6.68
CA ARG A 31 -3.54 12.80 7.64
C ARG A 31 -3.26 11.37 7.20
N VAL A 32 -2.05 11.10 6.74
CA VAL A 32 -1.68 9.82 6.11
C VAL A 32 -0.55 9.14 6.87
N CYS A 33 -0.66 7.82 7.02
CA CYS A 33 0.41 6.97 7.51
C CYS A 33 0.81 5.98 6.42
N LEU A 34 2.11 5.84 6.16
CA LEU A 34 2.68 4.83 5.28
C LEU A 34 3.55 3.89 6.11
N ILE A 35 3.25 2.60 6.09
CA ILE A 35 3.98 1.58 6.86
C ILE A 35 4.60 0.56 5.91
N ASP A 36 5.92 0.39 6.01
CA ASP A 36 6.67 -0.64 5.30
C ASP A 36 6.47 -1.99 6.00
N LEU A 37 5.74 -2.88 5.36
CA LEU A 37 5.56 -4.27 5.79
C LEU A 37 6.30 -5.26 4.90
N ASP A 38 7.15 -4.78 3.98
CA ASP A 38 8.12 -5.65 3.28
C ASP A 38 9.37 -5.87 4.14
N LEU A 39 9.19 -6.64 5.22
CA LEU A 39 10.23 -6.90 6.22
C LEU A 39 11.43 -7.70 5.68
N ARG A 40 11.29 -8.28 4.50
CA ARG A 40 12.33 -9.12 3.87
C ARG A 40 13.10 -8.42 2.77
N ALA A 41 12.51 -7.37 2.18
CA ALA A 41 13.16 -6.54 1.16
C ALA A 41 12.76 -5.06 1.31
N PRO A 42 12.98 -4.44 2.50
CA PRO A 42 12.53 -3.08 2.76
C PRO A 42 13.19 -2.09 1.82
N SER A 43 12.36 -1.24 1.19
CA SER A 43 12.84 -0.29 0.18
C SER A 43 12.47 1.16 0.46
N LEU A 44 11.47 1.46 1.29
CA LEU A 44 11.08 2.84 1.63
C LEU A 44 12.21 3.64 2.30
N CYS A 45 13.14 2.98 2.97
CA CYS A 45 14.31 3.63 3.56
C CYS A 45 15.25 4.30 2.55
N THR A 46 15.17 3.97 1.24
CA THR A 46 15.92 4.66 0.18
C THR A 46 15.45 6.09 0.00
N THR A 47 14.15 6.33 0.17
CA THR A 47 13.54 7.66 0.05
C THR A 47 13.63 8.46 1.35
N PHE A 48 13.34 7.83 2.50
CA PHE A 48 13.25 8.54 3.79
C PHE A 48 14.51 8.49 4.65
N GLY A 49 15.53 7.73 4.23
CA GLY A 49 16.77 7.54 4.98
C GLY A 49 16.71 6.38 5.96
N LYS A 50 17.88 6.10 6.59
CA LYS A 50 18.07 4.90 7.43
C LYS A 50 18.31 5.24 8.92
N ARG A 51 17.98 6.45 9.38
CA ARG A 51 18.28 6.90 10.74
C ARG A 51 17.06 6.80 11.64
N ASN A 52 16.63 5.59 11.96
CA ASN A 52 15.55 5.34 12.90
C ASN A 52 16.11 4.68 14.18
N ARG A 53 15.55 5.07 15.33
CA ARG A 53 15.84 4.39 16.62
C ARG A 53 15.08 3.08 16.73
N PHE A 54 13.84 3.05 16.23
CA PHE A 54 12.96 1.90 16.21
C PHE A 54 12.37 1.69 14.83
N TRP A 55 12.09 0.45 14.49
CA TRP A 55 11.58 0.00 13.19
C TRP A 55 10.24 -0.71 13.36
N VAL A 56 9.52 -0.89 12.26
CA VAL A 56 8.29 -1.70 12.23
C VAL A 56 8.55 -3.12 12.76
N ASN A 57 9.73 -3.67 12.52
CA ASN A 57 10.21 -4.95 13.08
C ASN A 57 10.12 -4.98 14.60
N ASP A 58 10.57 -3.91 15.27
CA ASP A 58 10.57 -3.79 16.73
C ASP A 58 9.14 -3.72 17.27
N TYR A 59 8.27 -2.98 16.61
CA TYR A 59 6.85 -2.93 16.94
C TYR A 59 6.20 -4.31 16.81
N LEU A 60 6.40 -5.00 15.70
CA LEU A 60 5.84 -6.34 15.48
C LEU A 60 6.41 -7.39 16.43
N SER A 61 7.62 -7.19 16.95
CA SER A 61 8.25 -8.03 17.97
C SER A 61 7.96 -7.59 19.40
N LYS A 62 7.05 -6.62 19.61
CA LYS A 62 6.63 -6.08 20.94
C LYS A 62 7.74 -5.35 21.70
N ALA A 63 8.79 -4.89 21.03
CA ALA A 63 9.90 -4.17 21.66
C ALA A 63 9.62 -2.67 21.87
N CYS A 64 8.65 -2.10 21.15
CA CYS A 64 8.26 -0.70 21.27
C CYS A 64 6.78 -0.48 20.91
N THR A 65 6.28 0.75 21.09
CA THR A 65 4.97 1.18 20.59
C THR A 65 5.10 1.74 19.17
N ILE A 66 3.97 1.90 18.45
CA ILE A 66 4.01 2.39 17.07
C ILE A 66 4.43 3.86 17.00
N GLU A 67 4.12 4.66 18.00
CA GLU A 67 4.50 6.07 18.09
C GLU A 67 6.03 6.25 18.10
N ASN A 68 6.77 5.26 18.64
CA ASN A 68 8.23 5.26 18.61
C ASN A 68 8.80 5.00 17.21
N VAL A 69 8.04 4.34 16.34
CA VAL A 69 8.44 3.98 14.98
C VAL A 69 8.10 5.07 13.97
N LEU A 70 6.95 5.75 14.17
CA LEU A 70 6.44 6.71 13.21
C LEU A 70 7.28 7.99 13.18
N THR A 71 7.74 8.36 11.99
CA THR A 71 8.45 9.61 11.71
C THR A 71 7.56 10.53 10.91
N ASP A 72 7.38 11.78 11.35
CA ASP A 72 6.67 12.81 10.61
C ASP A 72 7.57 13.37 9.50
N CYS A 73 7.18 13.16 8.26
CA CYS A 73 7.89 13.59 7.06
C CYS A 73 7.24 14.80 6.38
N SER A 74 6.22 15.40 6.96
CA SER A 74 5.40 16.45 6.34
C SER A 74 6.18 17.72 5.99
N SER A 75 7.08 18.15 6.87
CA SER A 75 7.89 19.37 6.68
C SER A 75 8.91 19.23 5.56
N ASN A 76 9.44 18.03 5.36
CA ASN A 76 10.45 17.76 4.33
C ASN A 76 9.86 17.81 2.91
N ILE A 77 8.55 17.71 2.78
CA ILE A 77 7.85 17.56 1.49
C ILE A 77 6.83 18.69 1.25
N ALA A 78 6.78 19.70 2.12
CA ALA A 78 5.88 20.86 2.01
C ALA A 78 4.39 20.47 1.75
N LEU A 79 3.87 19.52 2.54
CA LEU A 79 2.51 19.00 2.40
C LEU A 79 1.48 19.89 3.10
N LYS A 80 0.26 19.94 2.57
CA LYS A 80 -0.88 20.60 3.22
C LYS A 80 -1.45 19.79 4.40
N GLY A 81 -1.36 18.47 4.32
CA GLY A 81 -1.76 17.53 5.35
C GLY A 81 -0.56 16.98 6.11
N LYS A 82 -0.69 15.75 6.58
CA LYS A 82 0.34 15.06 7.37
C LYS A 82 0.75 13.75 6.72
N LEU A 83 2.05 13.49 6.63
CA LEU A 83 2.60 12.20 6.24
C LEU A 83 3.53 11.67 7.34
N CYS A 84 3.10 10.61 8.02
CA CYS A 84 3.94 9.83 8.92
C CYS A 84 4.37 8.53 8.24
N VAL A 85 5.61 8.13 8.47
CA VAL A 85 6.17 6.92 7.86
C VAL A 85 6.75 6.00 8.94
N GLY A 86 6.36 4.73 8.88
CA GLY A 86 6.96 3.65 9.67
C GLY A 86 7.80 2.78 8.75
N LEU A 87 9.12 2.74 8.96
CA LEU A 87 10.06 2.03 8.12
C LEU A 87 10.39 0.64 8.68
N ALA A 88 10.58 -0.34 7.80
CA ALA A 88 11.19 -1.62 8.13
C ALA A 88 12.72 -1.51 8.20
N ASN A 89 13.34 -2.34 9.03
CA ASN A 89 14.79 -2.33 9.22
C ASN A 89 15.52 -2.94 8.02
N PRO A 90 16.35 -2.17 7.29
CA PRO A 90 17.02 -2.63 6.09
C PRO A 90 18.34 -3.37 6.34
N SER A 91 18.70 -3.61 7.61
CA SER A 91 19.94 -4.35 7.91
C SER A 91 19.83 -5.83 7.54
N ILE A 92 20.92 -6.42 7.11
CA ILE A 92 20.96 -7.83 6.72
C ILE A 92 20.58 -8.74 7.90
N GLU A 93 20.96 -8.34 9.11
CA GLU A 93 20.67 -9.06 10.35
C GLU A 93 19.15 -9.09 10.59
N ALA A 94 18.48 -7.94 10.49
CA ALA A 94 17.04 -7.84 10.66
C ALA A 94 16.27 -8.61 9.57
N ILE A 95 16.73 -8.55 8.31
CA ILE A 95 16.13 -9.30 7.19
C ILE A 95 16.25 -10.81 7.45
N ARG A 96 17.42 -11.29 7.88
CA ARG A 96 17.64 -12.71 8.23
C ARG A 96 16.74 -13.12 9.40
N GLU A 97 16.66 -12.30 10.43
CA GLU A 97 15.79 -12.54 11.59
C GLU A 97 14.33 -12.69 11.14
N MET A 98 13.82 -11.75 10.33
CA MET A 98 12.44 -11.80 9.83
C MET A 98 12.18 -13.00 8.91
N THR A 99 13.20 -13.43 8.16
CA THR A 99 13.09 -14.61 7.30
C THR A 99 13.02 -15.91 8.11
N ALA A 100 13.63 -15.94 9.29
CA ALA A 100 13.65 -17.10 10.19
C ALA A 100 12.43 -17.19 11.12
N LYS A 101 11.54 -16.20 11.13
CA LYS A 101 10.33 -16.21 11.97
C LYS A 101 9.40 -17.36 11.59
N ASP A 102 8.86 -18.00 12.61
CA ASP A 102 7.95 -19.13 12.48
C ASP A 102 6.48 -18.70 12.35
N ARG A 103 5.61 -19.69 12.13
CA ARG A 103 4.17 -19.48 12.02
C ARG A 103 3.56 -18.87 13.29
N LYS A 104 4.10 -19.19 14.47
CA LYS A 104 3.60 -18.65 15.74
C LYS A 104 3.83 -17.16 15.82
N TRP A 105 5.04 -16.71 15.45
CA TRP A 105 5.35 -15.27 15.36
C TRP A 105 4.45 -14.54 14.36
N GLU A 106 4.20 -15.14 13.18
CA GLU A 106 3.31 -14.53 12.16
C GLU A 106 1.87 -14.38 12.67
N MET A 107 1.36 -15.32 13.46
CA MET A 107 0.05 -15.19 14.11
C MET A 107 0.03 -14.09 15.17
N GLU A 108 1.08 -13.95 15.97
CA GLU A 108 1.23 -12.85 16.91
C GLU A 108 1.34 -11.50 16.19
N ALA A 109 2.08 -11.44 15.07
CA ALA A 109 2.18 -10.26 14.23
C ALA A 109 0.82 -9.83 13.65
N LEU A 110 -0.03 -10.78 13.24
CA LEU A 110 -1.42 -10.49 12.85
C LEU A 110 -2.19 -9.79 13.98
N GLY A 111 -2.13 -10.34 15.20
CA GLY A 111 -2.76 -9.70 16.37
C GLY A 111 -2.25 -8.27 16.62
N ARG A 112 -0.94 -8.03 16.37
CA ARG A 112 -0.35 -6.68 16.46
C ARG A 112 -0.85 -5.75 15.37
N LEU A 113 -1.00 -6.22 14.13
CA LEU A 113 -1.54 -5.43 13.02
C LEU A 113 -3.02 -5.08 13.25
N VAL A 114 -3.82 -6.01 13.78
CA VAL A 114 -5.23 -5.74 14.14
C VAL A 114 -5.31 -4.67 15.22
N SER A 115 -4.45 -4.75 16.25
CA SER A 115 -4.37 -3.73 17.31
C SER A 115 -3.89 -2.38 16.73
N LEU A 116 -2.91 -2.41 15.82
CA LEU A 116 -2.38 -1.24 15.14
C LEU A 116 -3.47 -0.47 14.39
N ARG A 117 -4.39 -1.18 13.73
CA ARG A 117 -5.53 -0.57 13.06
C ARG A 117 -6.27 0.41 13.97
N ARG A 118 -6.59 -0.03 15.20
CA ARG A 118 -7.29 0.82 16.17
C ARG A 118 -6.46 2.04 16.53
N VAL A 119 -5.20 1.84 16.89
CA VAL A 119 -4.30 2.95 17.29
C VAL A 119 -4.18 3.99 16.16
N LEU A 120 -3.95 3.55 14.92
CA LEU A 120 -3.78 4.48 13.79
C LEU A 120 -5.07 5.24 13.44
N MET A 121 -6.21 4.56 13.49
CA MET A 121 -7.48 5.16 13.04
C MET A 121 -8.19 5.92 14.16
N GLU A 122 -8.20 5.39 15.40
CA GLU A 122 -8.98 5.94 16.51
C GLU A 122 -8.15 6.85 17.42
N ASP A 123 -6.91 6.46 17.76
CA ASP A 123 -6.09 7.22 18.71
C ASP A 123 -5.26 8.30 17.99
N LEU A 124 -4.64 7.97 16.84
CA LEU A 124 -3.81 8.90 16.06
C LEU A 124 -4.56 9.63 14.94
N HIS A 125 -5.81 9.27 14.67
CA HIS A 125 -6.73 9.93 13.74
C HIS A 125 -6.18 10.12 12.32
N PHE A 126 -5.55 9.08 11.76
CA PHE A 126 -5.18 9.09 10.35
C PHE A 126 -6.40 8.87 9.45
N ASP A 127 -6.55 9.68 8.40
CA ASP A 127 -7.60 9.52 7.39
C ASP A 127 -7.33 8.29 6.52
N TYR A 128 -6.06 8.09 6.16
CA TYR A 128 -5.58 6.98 5.34
C TYR A 128 -4.34 6.34 5.93
N VAL A 129 -4.28 5.02 5.85
CA VAL A 129 -3.08 4.25 6.16
C VAL A 129 -2.76 3.37 4.95
N PHE A 130 -1.54 3.43 4.47
CA PHE A 130 -1.03 2.56 3.41
C PHE A 130 -0.07 1.54 4.02
N PHE A 131 -0.32 0.27 3.76
CA PHE A 131 0.61 -0.82 4.03
C PHE A 131 1.30 -1.18 2.72
N ASP A 132 2.60 -0.92 2.63
CA ASP A 132 3.44 -1.44 1.54
C ASP A 132 3.89 -2.85 1.90
N THR A 133 3.53 -3.86 1.10
CA THR A 133 3.69 -5.26 1.49
C THR A 133 4.71 -6.00 0.65
N SER A 134 5.24 -7.11 1.19
CA SER A 134 6.01 -8.08 0.39
C SER A 134 5.15 -8.68 -0.74
N PRO A 135 5.76 -9.08 -1.85
CA PRO A 135 5.03 -9.78 -2.91
C PRO A 135 4.65 -11.22 -2.50
N GLY A 136 3.66 -11.77 -3.18
CA GLY A 136 3.27 -13.18 -3.07
C GLY A 136 2.43 -13.51 -1.84
N LEU A 137 2.31 -14.80 -1.55
CA LEU A 137 1.42 -15.34 -0.53
C LEU A 137 2.12 -15.56 0.82
N GLN A 138 3.00 -14.65 1.19
CA GLN A 138 3.68 -14.71 2.49
C GLN A 138 2.72 -14.32 3.62
N TYR A 139 2.87 -14.90 4.79
CA TYR A 139 2.01 -14.61 5.95
C TYR A 139 1.95 -13.13 6.30
N SER A 140 3.08 -12.42 6.26
CA SER A 140 3.15 -10.98 6.52
C SER A 140 2.28 -10.16 5.56
N SER A 141 2.30 -10.50 4.26
CA SER A 141 1.47 -9.83 3.24
C SER A 141 -0.01 -10.18 3.42
N ILE A 142 -0.32 -11.44 3.69
CA ILE A 142 -1.68 -11.89 3.98
C ILE A 142 -2.23 -11.21 5.23
N ASN A 143 -1.43 -11.09 6.29
CA ASN A 143 -1.78 -10.40 7.53
C ASN A 143 -2.12 -8.92 7.29
N ALA A 144 -1.32 -8.24 6.45
CA ALA A 144 -1.59 -6.87 6.04
C ALA A 144 -2.93 -6.74 5.29
N VAL A 145 -3.19 -7.64 4.33
CA VAL A 145 -4.45 -7.68 3.57
C VAL A 145 -5.64 -7.98 4.49
N ILE A 146 -5.52 -8.93 5.41
CA ILE A 146 -6.59 -9.25 6.37
C ILE A 146 -6.93 -8.04 7.23
N THR A 147 -5.94 -7.27 7.66
CA THR A 147 -6.12 -6.10 8.52
C THR A 147 -6.69 -4.89 7.76
N ALA A 148 -6.44 -4.77 6.47
CA ALA A 148 -6.83 -3.63 5.64
C ALA A 148 -8.35 -3.60 5.35
N ASP A 149 -8.87 -2.41 5.03
CA ASP A 149 -10.23 -2.20 4.51
C ASP A 149 -10.31 -2.50 3.02
N LEU A 150 -9.22 -2.24 2.29
CA LEU A 150 -9.09 -2.39 0.85
C LEU A 150 -7.75 -3.06 0.52
N ALA A 151 -7.79 -4.13 -0.27
CA ALA A 151 -6.62 -4.66 -0.96
C ALA A 151 -6.47 -3.94 -2.32
N LEU A 152 -5.43 -3.14 -2.47
CA LEU A 152 -5.06 -2.50 -3.73
C LEU A 152 -4.00 -3.37 -4.41
N VAL A 153 -4.44 -4.14 -5.40
CA VAL A 153 -3.60 -5.09 -6.10
C VAL A 153 -2.89 -4.40 -7.26
N VAL A 154 -1.56 -4.45 -7.25
CA VAL A 154 -0.73 -3.96 -8.36
C VAL A 154 -0.27 -5.15 -9.18
N THR A 155 -0.71 -5.22 -10.43
CA THR A 155 -0.34 -6.28 -11.39
C THR A 155 0.27 -5.65 -12.64
N THR A 156 0.82 -6.49 -13.52
CA THR A 156 1.33 -6.08 -14.84
C THR A 156 0.62 -6.82 -15.95
N THR A 157 0.99 -6.58 -17.19
CA THR A 157 0.48 -7.32 -18.35
C THR A 157 1.25 -8.63 -18.62
N ASP A 158 2.28 -8.95 -17.82
CA ASP A 158 2.95 -10.25 -17.87
C ASP A 158 1.95 -11.37 -17.58
N GLU A 159 1.91 -12.40 -18.44
CA GLU A 159 0.92 -13.47 -18.37
C GLU A 159 0.98 -14.25 -17.06
N ALA A 160 2.20 -14.62 -16.64
CA ALA A 160 2.40 -15.39 -15.40
C ALA A 160 2.08 -14.56 -14.13
N GLU A 161 2.29 -13.23 -14.18
CA GLU A 161 1.89 -12.30 -13.11
C GLU A 161 0.37 -12.16 -13.07
N SER A 162 -0.27 -11.96 -14.21
CA SER A 162 -1.72 -11.74 -14.28
C SER A 162 -2.51 -12.99 -13.88
N GLU A 163 -2.04 -14.18 -14.28
CA GLU A 163 -2.67 -15.43 -13.88
C GLU A 163 -2.48 -15.71 -12.39
N GLY A 164 -1.26 -15.54 -11.85
CA GLY A 164 -1.02 -15.67 -10.42
C GLY A 164 -1.84 -14.67 -9.59
N THR A 165 -1.99 -13.44 -10.09
CA THR A 165 -2.85 -12.43 -9.47
C THR A 165 -4.34 -12.86 -9.47
N ARG A 166 -4.84 -13.46 -10.57
CA ARG A 166 -6.22 -13.99 -10.64
C ARG A 166 -6.45 -15.10 -9.62
N LEU A 167 -5.51 -16.04 -9.52
CA LEU A 167 -5.56 -17.12 -8.53
C LEU A 167 -5.57 -16.56 -7.11
N MET A 168 -4.68 -15.62 -6.81
CA MET A 168 -4.58 -14.97 -5.51
C MET A 168 -5.88 -14.25 -5.12
N ILE A 169 -6.49 -13.50 -6.03
CA ILE A 169 -7.75 -12.81 -5.78
C ILE A 169 -8.88 -13.82 -5.55
N ARG A 170 -9.00 -14.83 -6.41
CA ARG A 170 -10.07 -15.82 -6.35
C ARG A 170 -9.99 -16.68 -5.09
N ASP A 171 -8.80 -17.19 -4.76
CA ASP A 171 -8.63 -18.23 -3.76
C ASP A 171 -8.32 -17.66 -2.36
N LEU A 172 -7.82 -16.42 -2.28
CA LEU A 172 -7.46 -15.80 -1.02
C LEU A 172 -8.37 -14.62 -0.67
N TYR A 173 -8.50 -13.61 -1.53
CA TYR A 173 -9.22 -12.39 -1.18
C TYR A 173 -10.73 -12.58 -1.14
N ASP A 174 -11.27 -13.45 -2.01
CA ASP A 174 -12.67 -13.85 -1.95
C ASP A 174 -12.98 -14.61 -0.66
N LEU A 175 -12.07 -15.48 -0.22
CA LEU A 175 -12.19 -16.22 1.04
C LEU A 175 -12.32 -15.29 2.26
N PHE A 176 -11.55 -14.20 2.28
CA PHE A 176 -11.61 -13.21 3.35
C PHE A 176 -12.66 -12.11 3.10
N ALA A 177 -13.48 -12.24 2.06
CA ALA A 177 -14.45 -11.22 1.63
C ALA A 177 -13.84 -9.80 1.52
N LYS A 178 -12.57 -9.71 1.09
CA LYS A 178 -11.86 -8.44 1.02
C LYS A 178 -12.33 -7.58 -0.13
N LYS A 179 -12.61 -6.32 0.17
CA LYS A 179 -12.79 -5.31 -0.86
C LYS A 179 -11.47 -5.17 -1.61
N THR A 180 -11.50 -5.32 -2.92
CA THR A 180 -10.30 -5.36 -3.75
C THR A 180 -10.45 -4.41 -4.93
N ALA A 181 -9.39 -3.70 -5.26
CA ALA A 181 -9.28 -2.86 -6.43
C ALA A 181 -7.93 -3.13 -7.14
N ILE A 182 -7.86 -2.90 -8.43
CA ILE A 182 -6.70 -3.29 -9.25
C ILE A 182 -6.09 -2.07 -9.93
N ILE A 183 -4.76 -1.98 -9.88
CA ILE A 183 -3.94 -1.11 -10.72
C ILE A 183 -3.12 -2.01 -11.66
N ILE A 184 -3.17 -1.74 -12.96
CA ILE A 184 -2.32 -2.40 -13.95
C ILE A 184 -1.14 -1.47 -14.20
N ASN A 185 0.06 -1.89 -13.81
CA ASN A 185 1.28 -1.11 -13.97
C ASN A 185 2.15 -1.68 -15.12
N LYS A 186 3.03 -0.85 -15.66
CA LYS A 186 3.95 -1.22 -16.75
C LYS A 186 3.22 -1.71 -18.00
N ILE A 187 2.04 -1.16 -18.28
CA ILE A 187 1.28 -1.50 -19.46
C ILE A 187 1.92 -0.87 -20.71
N ASP A 188 1.81 -1.58 -21.83
CA ASP A 188 2.18 -1.03 -23.12
C ASP A 188 1.23 0.11 -23.52
N SER A 189 1.75 1.11 -24.25
CA SER A 189 0.98 2.29 -24.68
C SER A 189 -0.18 1.95 -25.60
N GLU A 190 -0.05 0.93 -26.44
CA GLU A 190 -1.13 0.47 -27.32
C GLU A 190 -2.26 -0.18 -26.52
N CYS A 191 -1.90 -1.02 -25.54
CA CYS A 191 -2.84 -1.65 -24.62
C CYS A 191 -3.54 -0.64 -23.70
N LEU A 192 -2.86 0.44 -23.30
CA LEU A 192 -3.45 1.51 -22.49
C LEU A 192 -4.63 2.17 -23.21
N SER A 193 -4.49 2.45 -24.51
CA SER A 193 -5.54 3.04 -25.34
C SER A 193 -6.77 2.14 -25.47
N ALA A 194 -6.57 0.83 -25.54
CA ALA A 194 -7.66 -0.16 -25.59
C ALA A 194 -8.38 -0.29 -24.23
N MET A 195 -7.66 -0.17 -23.11
CA MET A 195 -8.26 -0.24 -21.77
C MET A 195 -9.09 0.99 -21.41
N SER A 196 -8.71 2.17 -21.88
CA SER A 196 -9.46 3.42 -21.64
C SER A 196 -10.88 3.38 -22.19
N ARG A 197 -11.19 2.43 -23.10
CA ARG A 197 -12.52 2.21 -23.70
C ARG A 197 -13.36 1.16 -22.97
N ARG A 198 -12.86 0.51 -21.93
CA ARG A 198 -13.58 -0.52 -21.15
C ARG A 198 -14.15 0.08 -19.88
N ASP A 199 -15.21 -0.51 -19.35
CA ASP A 199 -15.97 -0.04 -18.17
C ASP A 199 -15.19 -0.04 -16.83
N GLY A 200 -13.87 -0.16 -16.85
CA GLY A 200 -13.04 -0.15 -15.63
C GLY A 200 -13.26 -1.34 -14.71
N LEU A 201 -13.82 -2.44 -15.21
CA LEU A 201 -14.05 -3.68 -14.47
C LEU A 201 -13.31 -4.84 -15.15
N ILE A 202 -12.73 -5.71 -14.33
CA ILE A 202 -12.18 -7.00 -14.79
C ILE A 202 -12.94 -8.14 -14.15
N LYS A 203 -13.32 -9.14 -14.94
CA LYS A 203 -13.98 -10.35 -14.43
C LYS A 203 -12.92 -11.37 -14.03
N ILE A 204 -12.93 -11.77 -12.77
CA ILE A 204 -12.09 -12.84 -12.21
C ILE A 204 -13.01 -13.81 -11.49
N GLY A 205 -13.09 -15.06 -11.97
CA GLY A 205 -14.07 -16.03 -11.46
C GLY A 205 -15.50 -15.57 -11.73
N SER A 206 -16.34 -15.60 -10.72
CA SER A 206 -17.75 -15.16 -10.78
C SER A 206 -17.96 -13.68 -10.52
N ARG A 207 -16.93 -12.94 -10.06
CA ARG A 207 -17.03 -11.54 -9.63
C ARG A 207 -16.36 -10.58 -10.60
N GLN A 208 -16.79 -9.33 -10.53
CA GLN A 208 -16.16 -8.19 -11.21
C GLN A 208 -15.40 -7.34 -10.21
N TRP A 209 -14.19 -6.93 -10.58
CA TRP A 209 -13.28 -6.16 -9.75
C TRP A 209 -12.98 -4.82 -10.40
N PRO A 210 -13.03 -3.71 -9.64
CA PRO A 210 -12.77 -2.39 -10.20
C PRO A 210 -11.28 -2.23 -10.55
N ILE A 211 -11.02 -1.78 -11.77
CA ILE A 211 -9.71 -1.28 -12.19
C ILE A 211 -9.67 0.21 -11.86
N VAL A 212 -8.85 0.57 -10.89
CA VAL A 212 -8.66 1.97 -10.46
C VAL A 212 -7.94 2.75 -11.55
N GLY A 213 -6.97 2.12 -12.22
CA GLY A 213 -6.25 2.71 -13.33
C GLY A 213 -5.19 1.80 -13.92
N ALA A 214 -4.56 2.30 -14.97
CA ALA A 214 -3.42 1.66 -15.60
C ALA A 214 -2.30 2.69 -15.78
N LEU A 215 -1.05 2.27 -15.65
CA LEU A 215 0.15 3.09 -15.73
C LEU A 215 1.09 2.48 -16.78
N PRO A 216 1.54 3.25 -17.76
CA PRO A 216 2.58 2.79 -18.68
C PRO A 216 3.93 2.67 -17.96
N CYS A 217 4.90 2.08 -18.65
CA CYS A 217 6.27 2.07 -18.17
C CYS A 217 6.90 3.44 -18.44
N PHE A 218 7.45 4.06 -17.39
CA PHE A 218 8.17 5.34 -17.47
C PHE A 218 9.66 5.08 -17.24
N CYS A 219 10.51 5.28 -18.25
CA CYS A 219 11.94 5.01 -18.16
C CYS A 219 12.65 5.92 -17.16
N ASP A 220 12.28 7.20 -17.11
CA ASP A 220 12.83 8.17 -16.17
C ASP A 220 12.53 7.85 -14.70
N ILE A 221 11.40 7.21 -14.41
CA ILE A 221 11.10 6.71 -13.07
C ILE A 221 12.05 5.57 -12.67
N LEU A 222 12.43 4.74 -13.61
CA LEU A 222 13.37 3.65 -13.35
C LEU A 222 14.78 4.19 -13.08
N GLU A 223 15.18 5.28 -13.72
CA GLU A 223 16.47 5.94 -13.53
C GLU A 223 16.60 6.63 -12.17
N ASP A 224 15.49 7.13 -11.61
CA ASP A 224 15.48 7.80 -10.29
C ASP A 224 15.61 6.81 -9.10
N GLU A 225 15.66 5.52 -9.34
CA GLU A 225 15.89 4.45 -8.32
C GLU A 225 15.01 4.57 -7.06
N GLY A 226 13.80 5.10 -7.19
CA GLY A 226 12.85 5.27 -6.07
C GLY A 226 13.19 6.40 -5.09
N ARG A 227 14.07 7.32 -5.46
CA ARG A 227 14.47 8.46 -4.61
C ARG A 227 13.47 9.61 -4.67
N CYS A 228 12.76 9.75 -5.78
CA CYS A 228 11.85 10.86 -6.05
C CYS A 228 10.40 10.51 -5.67
N ILE A 229 9.74 11.43 -4.97
CA ILE A 229 8.29 11.36 -4.74
C ILE A 229 7.59 12.16 -5.84
N TYR A 230 7.31 11.51 -6.96
CA TYR A 230 6.84 12.14 -8.20
C TYR A 230 5.60 13.01 -8.00
N THR A 231 4.63 12.56 -7.23
CA THR A 231 3.38 13.31 -6.98
C THR A 231 3.60 14.63 -6.25
N VAL A 232 4.75 14.78 -5.60
CA VAL A 232 5.16 16.00 -4.88
C VAL A 232 6.14 16.81 -5.71
N GLU A 233 7.25 16.19 -6.12
CA GLU A 233 8.39 16.84 -6.76
C GLU A 233 8.17 17.12 -8.25
N LYS A 234 7.45 16.23 -8.94
CA LYS A 234 7.13 16.33 -10.38
C LYS A 234 5.60 16.25 -10.60
N PRO A 235 4.79 17.19 -10.07
CA PRO A 235 3.32 17.06 -10.06
C PRO A 235 2.67 17.04 -11.43
N ASN A 236 3.33 17.59 -12.45
CA ASN A 236 2.85 17.63 -13.84
C ASN A 236 3.33 16.43 -14.67
N HIS A 237 4.12 15.54 -14.10
CA HIS A 237 4.55 14.31 -14.76
C HIS A 237 3.33 13.43 -15.07
N PRO A 238 3.27 12.75 -16.24
CA PRO A 238 2.12 11.90 -16.60
C PRO A 238 1.78 10.85 -15.53
N PHE A 239 2.78 10.23 -14.92
CA PHE A 239 2.60 9.32 -13.79
C PHE A 239 1.85 9.98 -12.62
N SER A 240 2.24 11.20 -12.24
CA SER A 240 1.62 11.95 -11.14
C SER A 240 0.16 12.31 -11.45
N LEU A 241 -0.12 12.72 -12.69
CA LEU A 241 -1.47 13.04 -13.14
C LEU A 241 -2.37 11.80 -13.14
N MET A 242 -1.86 10.66 -13.62
CA MET A 242 -2.61 9.41 -13.60
C MET A 242 -2.89 8.94 -12.18
N LEU A 243 -1.95 9.06 -11.25
CA LEU A 243 -2.17 8.75 -9.84
C LEU A 243 -3.20 9.69 -9.19
N GLN A 244 -3.28 10.96 -9.58
CA GLN A 244 -4.32 11.89 -9.08
C GLN A 244 -5.73 11.39 -9.47
N GLU A 245 -5.91 10.91 -10.69
CA GLU A 245 -7.19 10.33 -11.10
C GLU A 245 -7.51 9.02 -10.35
N MET A 246 -6.49 8.20 -10.10
CA MET A 246 -6.65 6.98 -9.28
C MET A 246 -7.02 7.30 -7.84
N ALA A 247 -6.39 8.31 -7.23
CA ALA A 247 -6.72 8.76 -5.87
C ALA A 247 -8.19 9.17 -5.74
N LYS A 248 -8.73 9.92 -6.71
CA LYS A 248 -10.16 10.29 -6.75
C LYS A 248 -11.08 9.07 -6.79
N LYS A 249 -10.69 8.02 -7.52
CA LYS A 249 -11.45 6.76 -7.57
C LYS A 249 -11.35 6.00 -6.25
N LEU A 250 -10.16 5.97 -5.62
CA LEU A 250 -9.96 5.33 -4.32
C LEU A 250 -10.76 6.02 -3.21
N GLU A 251 -10.89 7.35 -3.23
CA GLU A 251 -11.75 8.08 -2.27
C GLU A 251 -13.21 7.62 -2.35
N LYS A 252 -13.73 7.35 -3.56
CA LYS A 252 -15.10 6.84 -3.75
C LYS A 252 -15.30 5.40 -3.26
N LEU A 253 -14.22 4.66 -3.04
CA LEU A 253 -14.26 3.30 -2.50
C LEU A 253 -14.26 3.29 -0.97
N GLN A 254 -14.17 4.42 -0.28
CA GLN A 254 -14.32 4.45 1.18
C GLN A 254 -15.67 3.83 1.60
N PRO A 255 -15.71 3.07 2.69
CA PRO A 255 -16.98 2.75 3.32
C PRO A 255 -17.64 4.07 3.70
N ALA A 256 -18.96 4.20 3.43
CA ALA A 256 -19.72 5.35 3.90
C ALA A 256 -19.46 5.49 5.41
N THR A 257 -18.93 6.62 5.83
CA THR A 257 -18.78 6.95 7.24
C THR A 257 -20.16 6.89 7.84
N SER A 258 -20.42 5.94 8.72
CA SER A 258 -21.60 5.89 9.54
C SER A 258 -21.54 7.03 10.58
N HIS A 259 -21.67 8.27 10.11
CA HIS A 259 -22.06 9.41 10.91
C HIS A 259 -23.59 9.44 10.85
N GLY A 260 -24.22 8.72 11.74
CA GLY A 260 -25.66 8.70 11.74
C GLY A 260 -26.23 7.79 12.83
N LEU A 261 -26.58 8.41 13.98
CA LEU A 261 -27.68 8.03 14.85
C LEU A 261 -27.53 6.80 15.74
N CYS A 262 -27.07 7.05 16.94
CA CYS A 262 -27.76 6.49 18.09
C CYS A 262 -28.37 7.64 18.91
N GLN A 263 -29.47 8.21 18.41
CA GLN A 263 -30.53 8.75 19.22
C GLN A 263 -31.65 7.71 19.16
N ILE A 264 -31.73 6.89 20.17
CA ILE A 264 -32.97 6.20 20.54
C ILE A 264 -33.10 6.41 22.04
N SER A 265 -34.14 7.18 22.32
CA SER A 265 -34.87 7.38 23.56
C SER A 265 -34.81 6.23 24.56
#